data_96b2571dbfe83e27b47fc65bec24d9d1
#
_entry.id   96b2571dbfe83e27b47fc65bec24d9d1
#
_cell.length_a   1.000
_cell.length_b   1.000
_cell.length_c   1.000
_cell.angle_alpha   90.00
_cell.angle_beta   90.00
_cell.angle_gamma   90.00
#
_symmetry.space_group_name_H-M   'P 1'
#
loop_
_entity.id
_entity.type
_entity.pdbx_description
1 polymer ?
#
loop_
_entity_poly.entity_id
_entity_poly.type
_entity_poly.pdbx_seq_one_letter_code
_entity_poly.pdbx_strand_id
1 'polypeptide(L)'
;MYNKPIYEYKYTQMSVNCQYRDTRMTTSERLKQVMEVKGFNLKTFSEQADIPYRTLQNYILTNREPNAESLVKLHSRLGINLNWLMSGEGEMFGSEIGLFNLSQKEQDLINHYQNMPENTQIAFDNLFKTLSKNL
;
A
#
# COMPACT_ATOMS: atom_id res chain seq x y z
N MET A 1 -15.35 20.71 11.00
CA MET A 1 -15.32 19.34 11.54
C MET A 1 -15.10 18.36 10.40
N TYR A 2 -13.94 17.72 10.37
CA TYR A 2 -13.67 16.67 9.42
C TYR A 2 -14.47 15.42 9.81
N ASN A 3 -15.52 15.10 9.05
CA ASN A 3 -16.11 13.78 9.06
C ASN A 3 -15.15 12.85 8.32
N LYS A 4 -14.26 12.20 9.05
CA LYS A 4 -13.47 11.11 8.48
C LYS A 4 -14.42 10.03 7.99
N PRO A 5 -14.26 9.53 6.76
CA PRO A 5 -15.06 8.42 6.28
C PRO A 5 -14.95 7.23 7.25
N ILE A 6 -16.02 6.48 7.41
CA ILE A 6 -16.12 5.35 8.36
C ILE A 6 -14.97 4.34 8.19
N TYR A 7 -14.42 4.20 6.98
CA TYR A 7 -13.28 3.32 6.71
C TYR A 7 -11.98 3.83 7.36
N GLU A 8 -11.69 5.14 7.37
CA GLU A 8 -10.50 5.68 8.06
C GLU A 8 -10.56 5.44 9.56
N TYR A 9 -11.75 5.52 10.15
CA TYR A 9 -11.94 5.25 11.57
C TYR A 9 -11.65 3.77 11.91
N LYS A 10 -12.10 2.86 11.05
CA LYS A 10 -11.85 1.42 11.19
C LYS A 10 -10.37 1.08 11.09
N TYR A 11 -9.64 1.73 10.17
CA TYR A 11 -8.21 1.48 9.94
C TYR A 11 -7.31 2.16 10.97
N THR A 12 -7.67 3.35 11.45
CA THR A 12 -6.91 4.04 12.50
C THR A 12 -6.97 3.29 13.83
N GLN A 13 -8.09 2.65 14.13
CA GLN A 13 -8.22 1.80 15.32
C GLN A 13 -7.46 0.46 15.16
N MET A 14 -7.35 -0.07 13.95
CA MET A 14 -6.59 -1.29 13.68
C MET A 14 -5.07 -1.07 13.79
N SER A 15 -4.56 0.12 13.44
CA SER A 15 -3.13 0.46 13.56
C SER A 15 -2.68 0.69 15.01
N VAL A 16 -3.58 1.06 15.91
CA VAL A 16 -3.29 1.26 17.34
C VAL A 16 -3.28 -0.06 18.13
N ASN A 17 -3.98 -1.07 17.64
CA ASN A 17 -4.02 -2.41 18.23
C ASN A 17 -3.32 -3.46 17.36
N CYS A 18 -2.00 -3.33 17.20
CA CYS A 18 -1.16 -4.30 16.49
C CYS A 18 -1.23 -5.76 17.03
N GLN A 19 -2.04 -6.03 18.05
CA GLN A 19 -2.20 -7.36 18.63
C GLN A 19 -3.52 -8.04 18.30
N TYR A 20 -4.43 -7.35 17.60
CA TYR A 20 -5.69 -7.95 17.22
C TYR A 20 -5.54 -8.63 15.87
N ARG A 21 -5.22 -9.92 15.90
CA ARG A 21 -5.38 -10.79 14.73
C ARG A 21 -6.85 -10.81 14.37
N ASP A 22 -7.24 -10.13 13.31
CA ASP A 22 -8.55 -10.37 12.74
C ASP A 22 -8.51 -11.66 11.89
N THR A 23 -8.35 -12.77 12.60
CA THR A 23 -8.34 -14.12 12.03
C THR A 23 -9.70 -14.53 11.47
N ARG A 24 -10.72 -13.67 11.62
CA ARG A 24 -12.09 -13.92 11.18
C ARG A 24 -12.36 -13.42 9.76
N MET A 25 -11.53 -12.52 9.22
CA MET A 25 -11.71 -12.03 7.86
C MET A 25 -11.05 -12.95 6.84
N THR A 26 -11.79 -13.22 5.79
CA THR A 26 -11.29 -13.99 4.65
C THR A 26 -10.41 -13.14 3.74
N THR A 27 -9.57 -13.76 2.92
CA THR A 27 -8.79 -13.09 1.87
C THR A 27 -9.68 -12.25 0.95
N SER A 28 -10.86 -12.75 0.61
CA SER A 28 -11.86 -12.03 -0.17
C SER A 28 -12.32 -10.72 0.49
N GLU A 29 -12.59 -10.76 1.78
CA GLU A 29 -13.00 -9.57 2.54
C GLU A 29 -11.87 -8.55 2.63
N ARG A 30 -10.62 -9.00 2.77
CA ARG A 30 -9.47 -8.12 2.73
C ARG A 30 -9.26 -7.47 1.36
N LEU A 31 -9.47 -8.21 0.27
CA LEU A 31 -9.44 -7.63 -1.08
C LEU A 31 -10.54 -6.57 -1.28
N LYS A 32 -11.74 -6.78 -0.71
CA LYS A 32 -12.79 -5.75 -0.71
C LYS A 32 -12.36 -4.50 0.05
N GLN A 33 -11.68 -4.65 1.19
CA GLN A 33 -11.14 -3.52 1.93
C GLN A 33 -10.11 -2.73 1.11
N VAL A 34 -9.24 -3.41 0.38
CA VAL A 34 -8.29 -2.74 -0.53
C VAL A 34 -9.03 -1.93 -1.59
N MET A 35 -10.10 -2.48 -2.17
CA MET A 35 -10.93 -1.75 -3.13
C MET A 35 -11.53 -0.48 -2.52
N GLU A 36 -12.07 -0.58 -1.32
CA GLU A 36 -12.65 0.57 -0.60
C GLU A 36 -11.62 1.65 -0.31
N VAL A 37 -10.45 1.27 0.22
CA VAL A 37 -9.38 2.22 0.56
C VAL A 37 -8.82 2.93 -0.67
N LYS A 38 -8.65 2.19 -1.77
CA LYS A 38 -8.16 2.75 -3.04
C LYS A 38 -9.24 3.46 -3.85
N GLY A 39 -10.51 3.33 -3.48
CA GLY A 39 -11.63 3.85 -4.27
C GLY A 39 -11.80 3.14 -5.61
N PHE A 40 -11.38 1.88 -5.70
CA PHE A 40 -11.48 1.09 -6.93
C PHE A 40 -12.82 0.40 -7.05
N ASN A 41 -13.36 0.38 -8.27
CA ASN A 41 -14.34 -0.62 -8.64
C ASN A 41 -13.63 -1.88 -9.15
N LEU A 42 -14.38 -2.93 -9.40
CA LEU A 42 -13.81 -4.22 -9.83
C LEU A 42 -13.02 -4.13 -11.14
N LYS A 43 -13.49 -3.31 -12.07
CA LYS A 43 -12.82 -3.06 -13.36
C LYS A 43 -11.49 -2.35 -13.17
N THR A 44 -11.49 -1.25 -12.43
CA THR A 44 -10.28 -0.48 -12.13
C THR A 44 -9.26 -1.33 -11.37
N PHE A 45 -9.71 -2.12 -10.40
CA PHE A 45 -8.84 -3.02 -9.66
C PHE A 45 -8.19 -4.07 -10.58
N SER A 46 -8.96 -4.67 -11.49
CA SER A 46 -8.46 -5.60 -12.49
C SER A 46 -7.37 -4.97 -13.36
N GLU A 47 -7.58 -3.76 -13.83
CA GLU A 47 -6.62 -3.01 -14.66
C GLU A 47 -5.35 -2.64 -13.88
N GLN A 48 -5.49 -2.14 -12.66
CA GLN A 48 -4.37 -1.72 -11.84
C GLN A 48 -3.52 -2.90 -11.35
N ALA A 49 -4.15 -4.02 -11.03
CA ALA A 49 -3.46 -5.23 -10.60
C ALA A 49 -2.95 -6.10 -11.75
N ASP A 50 -3.36 -5.81 -12.97
CA ASP A 50 -3.09 -6.65 -14.15
C ASP A 50 -3.55 -8.12 -13.95
N ILE A 51 -4.72 -8.27 -13.35
CA ILE A 51 -5.39 -9.54 -13.13
C ILE A 51 -6.66 -9.56 -13.98
N PRO A 52 -6.92 -10.62 -14.77
CA PRO A 52 -8.14 -10.70 -15.56
C PRO A 52 -9.39 -10.47 -14.70
N TYR A 53 -10.31 -9.66 -15.20
CA TYR A 53 -11.52 -9.26 -14.50
C TYR A 53 -12.29 -10.45 -13.88
N ARG A 54 -12.47 -11.51 -14.66
CA ARG A 54 -13.18 -12.70 -14.21
C ARG A 54 -12.46 -13.44 -13.09
N THR A 55 -11.12 -13.46 -13.15
CA THR A 55 -10.28 -14.05 -12.11
C THR A 55 -10.42 -13.28 -10.80
N LEU A 56 -10.28 -11.96 -10.88
CA LEU A 56 -10.44 -11.08 -9.72
C LEU A 56 -11.86 -11.15 -9.15
N GLN A 57 -12.87 -11.18 -10.01
CA GLN A 57 -14.26 -11.37 -9.61
C GLN A 57 -14.45 -12.66 -8.79
N ASN A 58 -13.83 -13.76 -9.21
CA ASN A 58 -13.89 -15.01 -8.46
C ASN A 58 -13.22 -14.90 -7.09
N TYR A 59 -12.09 -14.19 -6.99
CA TYR A 59 -11.43 -13.96 -5.69
C TYR A 59 -12.31 -13.16 -4.73
N ILE A 60 -13.04 -12.19 -5.23
CA ILE A 60 -13.83 -11.27 -4.40
C ILE A 60 -15.23 -11.82 -4.08
N LEU A 61 -15.87 -12.48 -5.03
CA LEU A 61 -17.27 -12.92 -4.87
C LEU A 61 -17.43 -14.38 -4.44
N THR A 62 -16.48 -15.24 -4.79
CA THR A 62 -16.62 -16.70 -4.53
C THR A 62 -15.64 -17.22 -3.49
N ASN A 63 -14.93 -16.35 -2.78
CA ASN A 63 -13.90 -16.71 -1.79
C ASN A 63 -12.80 -17.64 -2.34
N ARG A 64 -12.54 -17.59 -3.64
CA ARG A 64 -11.45 -18.34 -4.23
C ARG A 64 -10.11 -17.69 -3.84
N GLU A 65 -9.20 -18.51 -3.35
CA GLU A 65 -7.86 -18.03 -2.98
C GLU A 65 -7.05 -17.61 -4.20
N PRO A 66 -6.35 -16.46 -4.14
CA PRO A 66 -5.45 -16.02 -5.21
C PRO A 66 -4.30 -17.02 -5.42
N ASN A 67 -3.96 -17.25 -6.68
CA ASN A 67 -2.78 -18.03 -7.01
C ASN A 67 -1.49 -17.21 -6.82
N ALA A 68 -0.34 -17.88 -6.86
CA ALA A 68 0.97 -17.23 -6.64
C ALA A 68 1.24 -16.07 -7.60
N GLU A 69 0.88 -16.21 -8.88
CA GLU A 69 1.05 -15.16 -9.89
C GLU A 69 0.23 -13.91 -9.53
N SER A 70 -1.03 -14.10 -9.16
CA SER A 70 -1.91 -13.00 -8.73
C SER A 70 -1.41 -12.33 -7.45
N LEU A 71 -0.88 -13.10 -6.49
CA LEU A 71 -0.29 -12.56 -5.27
C LEU A 71 0.92 -11.67 -5.58
N VAL A 72 1.81 -12.11 -6.47
CA VAL A 72 2.94 -11.30 -6.92
C VAL A 72 2.48 -9.99 -7.55
N LYS A 73 1.46 -10.03 -8.40
CA LYS A 73 0.89 -8.83 -9.04
C LYS A 73 0.24 -7.88 -8.02
N LEU A 74 -0.53 -8.41 -7.07
CA LEU A 74 -1.13 -7.61 -6.00
C LEU A 74 -0.08 -6.90 -5.16
N HIS A 75 1.00 -7.59 -4.83
CA HIS A 75 2.11 -7.00 -4.09
C HIS A 75 2.89 -5.98 -4.92
N SER A 76 3.35 -6.35 -6.11
CA SER A 76 4.25 -5.52 -6.92
C SER A 76 3.56 -4.29 -7.52
N ARG A 77 2.29 -4.39 -7.89
CA ARG A 77 1.56 -3.29 -8.54
C ARG A 77 0.79 -2.40 -7.58
N LEU A 78 0.22 -2.98 -6.53
CA LEU A 78 -0.59 -2.24 -5.57
C LEU A 78 0.08 -2.10 -4.19
N GLY A 79 1.21 -2.75 -3.99
CA GLY A 79 1.96 -2.70 -2.74
C GLY A 79 1.24 -3.37 -1.57
N ILE A 80 0.32 -4.27 -1.84
CA ILE A 80 -0.39 -4.99 -0.78
C ILE A 80 0.59 -5.88 0.00
N ASN A 81 0.55 -5.78 1.32
CA ASN A 81 1.30 -6.66 2.19
C ASN A 81 0.68 -8.07 2.16
N LEU A 82 1.41 -9.04 1.62
CA LEU A 82 0.90 -10.40 1.46
C LEU A 82 0.67 -11.11 2.81
N ASN A 83 1.46 -10.80 3.84
CA ASN A 83 1.19 -11.32 5.18
C ASN A 83 -0.17 -10.85 5.69
N TRP A 84 -0.47 -9.56 5.52
CA TRP A 84 -1.76 -9.02 5.89
C TRP A 84 -2.88 -9.63 5.04
N LEU A 85 -2.69 -9.75 3.73
CA LEU A 85 -3.71 -10.30 2.84
C LEU A 85 -4.07 -11.75 3.19
N MET A 86 -3.08 -12.56 3.49
CA MET A 86 -3.26 -14.01 3.73
C MET A 86 -3.59 -14.35 5.18
N SER A 87 -3.01 -13.64 6.14
CA SER A 87 -3.15 -13.96 7.57
C SER A 87 -3.86 -12.88 8.40
N GLY A 88 -3.99 -11.66 7.88
CA GLY A 88 -4.48 -10.51 8.63
C GLY A 88 -3.44 -9.85 9.53
N GLU A 89 -2.19 -10.30 9.49
CA GLU A 89 -1.12 -9.76 10.32
C GLU A 89 -0.39 -8.61 9.62
N GLY A 90 -0.10 -7.55 10.38
CA GLY A 90 0.60 -6.39 9.89
C GLY A 90 -0.31 -5.35 9.25
N GLU A 91 0.28 -4.45 8.50
CA GLU A 91 -0.43 -3.39 7.80
C GLU A 91 -0.90 -3.84 6.41
N MET A 92 -1.99 -3.24 5.92
CA MET A 92 -2.57 -3.54 4.60
C MET A 92 -1.56 -3.34 3.47
N PHE A 93 -0.78 -2.26 3.53
CA PHE A 93 0.25 -1.93 2.56
C PHE A 93 1.63 -2.02 3.19
N GLY A 94 2.59 -2.59 2.47
CA GLY A 94 3.97 -2.69 2.93
C GLY A 94 4.67 -1.33 2.93
N SER A 95 5.67 -1.17 3.80
CA SER A 95 6.47 0.05 3.89
C SER A 95 7.30 0.34 2.62
N GLU A 96 7.49 -0.65 1.77
CA GLU A 96 8.21 -0.51 0.49
C GLU A 96 7.39 0.17 -0.60
N ILE A 97 6.09 0.40 -0.38
CA ILE A 97 5.20 1.05 -1.34
C ILE A 97 5.66 2.47 -1.69
N GLY A 98 6.28 3.14 -0.74
CA GLY A 98 6.79 4.48 -0.97
C GLY A 98 7.77 4.58 -2.14
N LEU A 99 8.50 3.51 -2.43
CA LEU A 99 9.50 3.48 -3.52
C LEU A 99 8.90 3.15 -4.89
N PHE A 100 7.83 2.35 -4.93
CA PHE A 100 7.22 1.92 -6.21
C PHE A 100 6.23 2.93 -6.79
N ASN A 101 5.70 3.84 -5.97
CA ASN A 101 4.74 4.85 -6.40
C ASN A 101 5.36 6.25 -6.54
N LEU A 102 6.68 6.34 -6.52
CA LEU A 102 7.38 7.60 -6.74
C LEU A 102 7.22 8.03 -8.20
N SER A 103 6.90 9.30 -8.40
CA SER A 103 6.96 9.93 -9.72
C SER A 103 8.40 9.84 -10.27
N GLN A 104 8.54 9.93 -11.58
CA GLN A 104 9.87 9.94 -12.21
C GLN A 104 10.79 10.99 -11.60
N LYS A 105 10.24 12.17 -11.31
CA LYS A 105 10.97 13.27 -10.67
C LYS A 105 11.50 12.91 -9.27
N GLU A 106 10.71 12.21 -8.47
CA GLU A 106 11.13 11.76 -7.14
C GLU A 106 12.17 10.66 -7.20
N GLN A 107 12.04 9.74 -8.15
CA GLN A 107 13.06 8.71 -8.41
C GLN A 107 14.39 9.34 -8.84
N ASP A 108 14.37 10.30 -9.75
CA ASP A 108 15.55 11.02 -10.19
C ASP A 108 16.21 11.78 -9.03
N LEU A 109 15.42 12.41 -8.17
CA LEU A 109 15.91 13.09 -6.98
C LEU A 109 16.66 12.15 -6.04
N ILE A 110 16.10 10.98 -5.78
CA ILE A 110 16.73 9.94 -4.95
C ILE A 110 18.04 9.46 -5.59
N ASN A 111 18.02 9.17 -6.88
CA ASN A 111 19.20 8.74 -7.61
C ASN A 111 20.32 9.79 -7.57
N HIS A 112 19.98 11.07 -7.77
CA HIS A 112 20.95 12.15 -7.67
C HIS A 112 21.53 12.26 -6.27
N TYR A 113 20.70 12.17 -5.24
CA TYR A 113 21.17 12.21 -3.85
C TYR A 113 22.12 11.06 -3.52
N GLN A 114 21.78 9.82 -3.93
CA GLN A 114 22.60 8.65 -3.67
C GLN A 114 23.96 8.69 -4.38
N ASN A 115 24.05 9.36 -5.52
CA ASN A 115 25.28 9.50 -6.29
C ASN A 115 26.13 10.73 -5.90
N MET A 116 25.67 11.54 -4.93
CA MET A 116 26.45 12.68 -4.43
C MET A 116 27.56 12.23 -3.48
N PRO A 117 28.69 12.94 -3.42
CA PRO A 117 29.68 12.78 -2.38
C PRO A 117 29.07 12.97 -0.97
N GLU A 118 29.58 12.26 0.03
CA GLU A 118 29.07 12.26 1.40
C GLU A 118 28.98 13.69 2.00
N ASN A 119 30.01 14.51 1.78
CA ASN A 119 30.01 15.91 2.23
C ASN A 119 28.87 16.74 1.62
N THR A 120 28.50 16.46 0.38
CA THR A 120 27.37 17.11 -0.30
C THR A 120 26.04 16.63 0.24
N GLN A 121 25.90 15.34 0.52
CA GLN A 121 24.70 14.76 1.15
C GLN A 121 24.44 15.40 2.52
N ILE A 122 25.48 15.56 3.34
CA ILE A 122 25.38 16.21 4.66
C ILE A 122 24.89 17.67 4.52
N ALA A 123 25.38 18.40 3.52
CA ALA A 123 24.93 19.77 3.26
C ALA A 123 23.45 19.84 2.88
N PHE A 124 22.97 18.90 2.04
CA PHE A 124 21.54 18.79 1.70
C PHE A 124 20.69 18.41 2.90
N ASP A 125 21.13 17.46 3.74
CA ASP A 125 20.42 17.06 4.95
C ASP A 125 20.23 18.23 5.91
N ASN A 126 21.27 19.04 6.09
CA ASN A 126 21.20 20.25 6.91
C ASN A 126 20.25 21.29 6.32
N LEU A 127 20.26 21.45 5.02
CA LEU A 127 19.33 22.36 4.32
C LEU A 127 17.89 21.90 4.49
N PHE A 128 17.59 20.63 4.28
CA PHE A 128 16.24 20.07 4.46
C PHE A 128 15.74 20.21 5.89
N LYS A 129 16.59 19.93 6.89
CA LYS A 129 16.25 20.13 8.30
C LYS A 129 15.92 21.58 8.64
N THR A 130 16.68 22.53 8.06
CA THR A 130 16.44 23.96 8.26
C THR A 130 15.13 24.41 7.62
N LEU A 131 14.86 23.98 6.38
CA LEU A 131 13.62 24.29 5.69
C LEU A 131 12.39 23.67 6.33
N SER A 132 12.49 22.43 6.84
CA SER A 132 11.36 21.76 7.49
C SER A 132 10.97 22.39 8.83
N LYS A 133 11.90 23.04 9.52
CA LYS A 133 11.60 23.77 10.77
C LYS A 133 10.83 25.07 10.52
N ASN A 134 10.87 25.59 9.32
CA ASN A 134 10.18 26.83 8.94
C ASN A 134 8.80 26.58 8.30
N LEU A 135 8.40 25.34 8.20
CA LEU A 135 7.10 24.92 7.75
C LEU A 135 6.19 24.62 8.94
#